data_2bc14f7c51d60e37b02b23a2c9c1cc98
#
_entry.id   2bc14f7c51d60e37b02b23a2c9c1cc98
#
_cell.length_a   1.000
_cell.length_b   1.000
_cell.length_c   1.000
_cell.angle_alpha   90.00
_cell.angle_beta   90.00
_cell.angle_gamma   90.00
#
_symmetry.space_group_name_H-M   'P 1'
#
loop_
_entity.id
_entity.type
_entity.pdbx_description
1 polymer ?
#
loop_
_entity_poly.entity_id
_entity_poly.type
_entity_poly.pdbx_seq_one_letter_code
_entity_poly.pdbx_strand_id
1 'polypeptide(L)'
;MEDPQPVEPGRRPRVLLVDDEESILNSLKRLLRPEPYEVLLANSGARALEILAEGPVDLVMSDARMPGMDGAALLARVREKYPAVRRILLTGYADLNTIIKAVNDGQIHQYLSKPWNDEELLLILRQTLEHQLAERELKRLQQLVLEQNQQLKASNASLERHVASRTAELQQTADMLDLAYEELKHSYVTATEVFSLLANLRL
;
A
#
# COMPACT_ATOMS: atom_id res chain seq x y z
N MET A 1 -4.58 17.18 -0.77
CA MET A 1 -3.84 16.20 0.03
C MET A 1 -3.07 15.41 -1.00
N GLU A 2 -1.83 15.80 -1.28
CA GLU A 2 -0.99 15.04 -2.20
C GLU A 2 -0.59 13.73 -1.51
N ASP A 3 -0.93 12.64 -2.17
CA ASP A 3 -0.52 11.29 -1.76
C ASP A 3 1.02 11.24 -1.69
N PRO A 4 1.60 10.65 -0.65
CA PRO A 4 3.05 10.52 -0.56
C PRO A 4 3.53 9.75 -1.80
N GLN A 5 4.43 10.37 -2.55
CA GLN A 5 5.00 9.80 -3.77
C GLN A 5 5.41 8.34 -3.54
N PRO A 6 5.05 7.43 -4.45
CA PRO A 6 5.41 6.02 -4.31
C PRO A 6 6.93 5.89 -4.27
N VAL A 7 7.44 5.38 -3.16
CA VAL A 7 8.87 5.10 -2.99
C VAL A 7 9.20 3.95 -3.94
N GLU A 8 10.12 4.19 -4.87
CA GLU A 8 10.60 3.16 -5.80
C GLU A 8 11.14 1.96 -5.03
N PRO A 9 10.71 0.73 -5.36
CA PRO A 9 11.21 -0.48 -4.73
C PRO A 9 12.71 -0.63 -4.99
N GLY A 10 13.52 -0.68 -3.92
CA GLY A 10 14.97 -0.79 -3.99
C GLY A 10 15.75 0.49 -3.73
N ARG A 11 15.10 1.63 -3.48
CA ARG A 11 15.75 2.86 -3.05
C ARG A 11 16.32 2.72 -1.63
N ARG A 12 17.55 3.23 -1.42
CA ARG A 12 18.12 3.34 -0.07
C ARG A 12 17.27 4.28 0.80
N PRO A 13 16.96 3.91 2.05
CA PRO A 13 16.26 4.82 2.97
C PRO A 13 17.03 6.13 3.16
N ARG A 14 16.31 7.25 3.15
CA ARG A 14 16.88 8.60 3.35
C ARG A 14 16.66 9.04 4.78
N VAL A 15 17.76 9.26 5.49
CA VAL A 15 17.79 9.68 6.89
C VAL A 15 18.25 11.15 6.95
N LEU A 16 17.38 12.03 7.44
CA LEU A 16 17.68 13.43 7.65
C LEU A 16 18.10 13.64 9.11
N LEU A 17 19.33 14.08 9.29
CA LEU A 17 19.92 14.46 10.59
C LEU A 17 19.84 15.98 10.76
N VAL A 18 19.32 16.43 11.90
CA VAL A 18 19.10 17.84 12.19
C VAL A 18 19.71 18.21 13.55
N ASP A 19 20.72 19.05 13.54
CA ASP A 19 21.40 19.53 14.74
C ASP A 19 22.14 20.86 14.41
N ASP A 20 22.12 21.85 15.27
CA ASP A 20 22.82 23.12 15.02
C ASP A 20 24.35 23.00 15.22
N GLU A 21 24.81 21.92 15.84
CA GLU A 21 26.22 21.62 15.98
C GLU A 21 26.75 20.75 14.82
N GLU A 22 27.53 21.33 13.91
CA GLU A 22 28.16 20.62 12.79
C GLU A 22 29.04 19.42 13.23
N SER A 23 29.64 19.51 14.40
CA SER A 23 30.45 18.45 15.00
C SER A 23 29.63 17.19 15.27
N ILE A 24 28.38 17.35 15.74
CA ILE A 24 27.42 16.29 15.99
C ILE A 24 26.94 15.69 14.66
N LEU A 25 26.55 16.53 13.72
CA LEU A 25 26.14 16.07 12.38
C LEU A 25 27.23 15.25 11.70
N ASN A 26 28.50 15.70 11.78
CA ASN A 26 29.62 14.98 11.20
C ASN A 26 29.91 13.64 11.91
N SER A 27 29.71 13.59 13.23
CA SER A 27 29.88 12.36 14.02
C SER A 27 28.80 11.33 13.64
N LEU A 28 27.55 11.74 13.59
CA LEU A 28 26.41 10.89 13.16
C LEU A 28 26.57 10.43 11.70
N LYS A 29 26.96 11.34 10.79
CA LYS A 29 27.22 10.98 9.39
C LYS A 29 28.31 9.92 9.25
N ARG A 30 29.37 10.03 10.04
CA ARG A 30 30.49 9.05 10.06
C ARG A 30 30.00 7.70 10.58
N LEU A 31 29.20 7.69 11.65
CA LEU A 31 28.60 6.50 12.24
C LEU A 31 27.69 5.78 11.23
N LEU A 32 26.88 6.53 10.47
CA LEU A 32 25.93 5.97 9.50
C LEU A 32 26.55 5.64 8.13
N ARG A 33 27.83 5.98 7.90
CA ARG A 33 28.50 5.74 6.62
C ARG A 33 28.55 4.28 6.16
N PRO A 34 28.75 3.28 7.05
CA PRO A 34 28.72 1.86 6.65
C PRO A 34 27.33 1.31 6.42
N GLU A 35 26.29 2.01 6.86
CA GLU A 35 24.89 1.57 6.75
C GLU A 35 24.32 1.86 5.35
N PRO A 36 23.31 1.10 4.92
CA PRO A 36 22.72 1.23 3.59
C PRO A 36 21.74 2.43 3.50
N TYR A 37 22.07 3.57 4.11
CA TYR A 37 21.24 4.77 4.13
C TYR A 37 21.83 5.90 3.29
N GLU A 38 20.97 6.74 2.74
CA GLU A 38 21.35 8.06 2.21
C GLU A 38 21.17 9.08 3.33
N VAL A 39 22.27 9.69 3.77
CA VAL A 39 22.28 10.63 4.91
C VAL A 39 22.23 12.07 4.40
N LEU A 40 21.20 12.79 4.81
CA LEU A 40 21.00 14.21 4.58
C LEU A 40 21.26 14.97 5.87
N LEU A 41 21.79 16.18 5.76
CA LEU A 41 22.16 17.02 6.90
C LEU A 41 21.43 18.36 6.85
N ALA A 42 20.92 18.80 7.99
CA ALA A 42 20.39 20.14 8.17
C ALA A 42 20.92 20.73 9.49
N ASN A 43 21.37 21.96 9.45
CA ASN A 43 21.88 22.69 10.63
C ASN A 43 20.78 23.51 11.34
N SER A 44 19.51 23.35 10.92
CA SER A 44 18.39 24.07 11.53
C SER A 44 17.06 23.39 11.13
N GLY A 45 16.02 23.64 11.94
CA GLY A 45 14.66 23.17 11.62
C GLY A 45 14.11 23.75 10.30
N ALA A 46 14.48 25.00 9.96
CA ALA A 46 14.06 25.60 8.69
C ALA A 46 14.67 24.87 7.49
N ARG A 47 15.97 24.60 7.52
CA ARG A 47 16.66 23.85 6.46
C ARG A 47 16.14 22.41 6.34
N ALA A 48 15.80 21.79 7.47
CA ALA A 48 15.19 20.45 7.46
C ALA A 48 13.84 20.43 6.72
N LEU A 49 12.99 21.44 6.91
CA LEU A 49 11.72 21.55 6.20
C LEU A 49 11.88 21.81 4.69
N GLU A 50 12.90 22.55 4.29
CA GLU A 50 13.25 22.73 2.87
C GLU A 50 13.65 21.39 2.24
N ILE A 51 14.54 20.61 2.86
CA ILE A 51 14.98 19.30 2.37
C ILE A 51 13.78 18.34 2.25
N LEU A 52 12.86 18.36 3.23
CA LEU A 52 11.63 17.56 3.19
C LEU A 52 10.71 17.96 2.03
N ALA A 53 10.75 19.20 1.59
CA ALA A 53 9.99 19.67 0.43
C ALA A 53 10.68 19.35 -0.92
N GLU A 54 12.02 19.23 -0.92
CA GLU A 54 12.81 18.89 -2.11
C GLU A 54 12.65 17.43 -2.56
N GLY A 55 12.34 16.53 -1.61
CA GLY A 55 12.19 15.11 -1.97
C GLY A 55 11.84 14.18 -0.79
N PRO A 56 11.62 12.90 -1.08
CA PRO A 56 11.17 11.95 -0.07
C PRO A 56 12.25 11.72 0.98
N VAL A 57 11.87 11.77 2.26
CA VAL A 57 12.66 11.41 3.43
C VAL A 57 11.93 10.31 4.20
N ASP A 58 12.66 9.31 4.68
CA ASP A 58 12.07 8.20 5.40
C ASP A 58 12.09 8.41 6.91
N LEU A 59 13.18 9.03 7.42
CA LEU A 59 13.36 9.27 8.83
C LEU A 59 14.00 10.63 9.07
N VAL A 60 13.48 11.36 10.05
CA VAL A 60 14.07 12.58 10.60
C VAL A 60 14.55 12.30 12.01
N MET A 61 15.82 12.56 12.28
CA MET A 61 16.41 12.55 13.61
C MET A 61 16.84 13.98 13.94
N SER A 62 16.25 14.58 14.97
CA SER A 62 16.49 15.98 15.33
C SER A 62 16.99 16.14 16.75
N ASP A 63 17.96 17.03 16.95
CA ASP A 63 18.25 17.54 18.28
C ASP A 63 17.02 18.23 18.88
N ALA A 64 16.85 18.11 20.19
CA ALA A 64 15.74 18.71 20.92
C ALA A 64 15.86 20.24 21.02
N ARG A 65 17.11 20.75 21.19
CA ARG A 65 17.34 22.16 21.44
C ARG A 65 18.16 22.81 20.32
N MET A 66 17.46 23.52 19.45
CA MET A 66 18.10 24.30 18.38
C MET A 66 17.62 25.74 18.41
N PRO A 67 18.44 26.70 17.97
CA PRO A 67 18.04 28.10 17.84
C PRO A 67 16.86 28.27 16.87
N GLY A 68 15.91 29.12 17.20
CA GLY A 68 14.77 29.47 16.38
C GLY A 68 13.64 28.45 16.42
N MET A 69 13.83 27.28 15.84
CA MET A 69 12.85 26.18 15.86
C MET A 69 13.46 24.99 16.57
N ASP A 70 12.91 24.63 17.72
CA ASP A 70 13.33 23.44 18.47
C ASP A 70 12.92 22.14 17.77
N GLY A 71 13.55 21.01 18.18
CA GLY A 71 13.28 19.71 17.57
C GLY A 71 11.85 19.24 17.75
N ALA A 72 11.21 19.52 18.87
CA ALA A 72 9.82 19.13 19.11
C ALA A 72 8.88 19.87 18.16
N ALA A 73 9.06 21.18 17.98
CA ALA A 73 8.29 21.97 17.02
C ALA A 73 8.53 21.55 15.57
N LEU A 74 9.78 21.21 15.22
CA LEU A 74 10.11 20.64 13.91
C LEU A 74 9.36 19.32 13.68
N LEU A 75 9.48 18.37 14.61
CA LEU A 75 8.89 17.04 14.47
C LEU A 75 7.35 17.07 14.49
N ALA A 76 6.74 18.04 15.17
CA ALA A 76 5.31 18.30 15.11
C ALA A 76 4.88 18.71 13.68
N ARG A 77 5.60 19.63 13.04
CA ARG A 77 5.35 20.04 11.64
C ARG A 77 5.60 18.92 10.65
N VAL A 78 6.61 18.10 10.89
CA VAL A 78 6.89 16.90 10.08
C VAL A 78 5.72 15.91 10.18
N ARG A 79 5.18 15.69 11.38
CA ARG A 79 4.00 14.85 11.57
C ARG A 79 2.79 15.34 10.77
N GLU A 80 2.55 16.64 10.82
CA GLU A 80 1.39 17.25 10.16
C GLU A 80 1.46 17.17 8.63
N LYS A 81 2.63 17.50 8.07
CA LYS A 81 2.82 17.55 6.61
C LYS A 81 3.27 16.23 5.99
N TYR A 82 4.03 15.44 6.74
CA TYR A 82 4.67 14.20 6.27
C TYR A 82 4.45 13.05 7.28
N PRO A 83 3.20 12.62 7.52
CA PRO A 83 2.86 11.65 8.56
C PRO A 83 3.57 10.30 8.42
N ALA A 84 3.95 9.92 7.20
CA ALA A 84 4.67 8.69 6.91
C ALA A 84 6.16 8.73 7.28
N VAL A 85 6.73 9.92 7.55
CA VAL A 85 8.13 10.08 7.94
C VAL A 85 8.30 9.68 9.40
N ARG A 86 9.28 8.82 9.68
CA ARG A 86 9.65 8.45 11.06
C ARG A 86 10.39 9.60 11.75
N ARG A 87 10.13 9.79 13.03
CA ARG A 87 10.60 10.93 13.81
C ARG A 87 11.28 10.44 15.06
N ILE A 88 12.56 10.77 15.21
CA ILE A 88 13.39 10.47 16.38
C ILE A 88 13.89 11.79 16.96
N LEU A 89 13.82 11.92 18.29
CA LEU A 89 14.32 13.08 19.01
C LEU A 89 15.62 12.72 19.74
N LEU A 90 16.68 13.50 19.54
CA LEU A 90 17.89 13.44 20.33
C LEU A 90 17.79 14.47 21.46
N THR A 91 18.05 14.06 22.70
CA THR A 91 17.80 14.95 23.86
C THR A 91 18.80 14.74 24.97
N GLY A 92 19.12 15.81 25.69
CA GLY A 92 19.91 15.75 26.93
C GLY A 92 19.05 15.34 28.13
N TYR A 93 19.69 14.92 29.21
CA TYR A 93 19.05 14.42 30.43
C TYR A 93 18.05 15.38 31.12
N ALA A 94 18.05 16.66 30.77
CA ALA A 94 17.22 17.69 31.43
C ALA A 94 15.81 17.87 30.86
N ASP A 95 15.45 17.18 29.76
CA ASP A 95 14.26 17.49 28.99
C ASP A 95 13.14 16.44 29.09
N LEU A 96 13.09 15.64 30.15
CA LEU A 96 12.12 14.56 30.36
C LEU A 96 10.64 15.00 30.12
N ASN A 97 10.26 16.17 30.60
CA ASN A 97 8.90 16.68 30.43
C ASN A 97 8.58 16.99 28.95
N THR A 98 9.54 17.50 28.18
CA THR A 98 9.40 17.74 26.75
C THR A 98 9.26 16.43 25.98
N ILE A 99 10.04 15.42 26.36
CA ILE A 99 9.97 14.08 25.79
C ILE A 99 8.60 13.46 26.04
N ILE A 100 8.13 13.44 27.30
CA ILE A 100 6.85 12.85 27.68
C ILE A 100 5.70 13.50 26.89
N LYS A 101 5.74 14.83 26.77
CA LYS A 101 4.75 15.56 25.98
C LYS A 101 4.83 15.20 24.49
N ALA A 102 6.01 15.19 23.90
CA ALA A 102 6.21 14.84 22.49
C ALA A 102 5.81 13.38 22.16
N VAL A 103 6.05 12.45 23.08
CA VAL A 103 5.59 11.04 22.96
C VAL A 103 4.07 10.94 23.06
N ASN A 104 3.48 11.54 24.10
CA ASN A 104 2.03 11.49 24.36
C ASN A 104 1.21 12.13 23.24
N ASP A 105 1.71 13.24 22.69
CA ASP A 105 1.08 13.90 21.55
C ASP A 105 1.31 13.13 20.22
N GLY A 106 2.02 12.00 20.26
CA GLY A 106 2.35 11.18 19.10
C GLY A 106 3.24 11.89 18.08
N GLN A 107 4.00 12.90 18.51
CA GLN A 107 4.85 13.70 17.63
C GLN A 107 6.13 12.96 17.25
N ILE A 108 6.63 12.07 18.11
CA ILE A 108 7.84 11.27 17.90
C ILE A 108 7.54 9.76 17.99
N HIS A 109 8.36 8.97 17.31
CA HIS A 109 8.28 7.49 17.36
C HIS A 109 9.25 6.93 18.40
N GLN A 110 10.41 7.59 18.55
CA GLN A 110 11.46 7.20 19.48
C GLN A 110 12.21 8.45 19.96
N TYR A 111 12.90 8.31 21.09
CA TYR A 111 13.89 9.29 21.55
C TYR A 111 15.19 8.60 21.92
N LEU A 112 16.28 9.34 21.88
CA LEU A 112 17.62 8.92 22.31
C LEU A 112 18.24 9.98 23.20
N SER A 113 18.89 9.56 24.27
CA SER A 113 19.59 10.48 25.16
C SER A 113 20.98 10.80 24.66
N LYS A 114 21.41 12.07 24.83
CA LYS A 114 22.81 12.49 24.67
C LYS A 114 23.53 12.38 26.02
N PRO A 115 24.74 11.80 26.09
CA PRO A 115 25.47 11.13 25.03
C PRO A 115 24.85 9.79 24.70
N TRP A 116 24.78 9.44 23.41
CA TRP A 116 24.26 8.15 22.93
C TRP A 116 25.33 7.07 22.91
N ASN A 117 24.86 5.83 22.92
CA ASN A 117 25.66 4.69 22.56
C ASN A 117 25.49 4.41 21.06
N ASP A 118 26.60 4.23 20.32
CA ASP A 118 26.58 4.04 18.86
C ASP A 118 25.79 2.79 18.45
N GLU A 119 25.94 1.68 19.17
CA GLU A 119 25.23 0.44 18.89
C GLU A 119 23.71 0.59 19.12
N GLU A 120 23.32 1.27 20.21
CA GLU A 120 21.92 1.55 20.52
C GLU A 120 21.28 2.45 19.46
N LEU A 121 21.98 3.51 19.03
CA LEU A 121 21.51 4.41 17.98
C LEU A 121 21.29 3.67 16.67
N LEU A 122 22.26 2.86 16.25
CA LEU A 122 22.15 2.05 15.02
C LEU A 122 21.00 1.04 15.11
N LEU A 123 20.83 0.40 16.27
CA LEU A 123 19.73 -0.56 16.48
C LEU A 123 18.36 0.12 16.35
N ILE A 124 18.18 1.25 17.02
CA ILE A 124 16.92 2.03 16.97
C ILE A 124 16.61 2.51 15.55
N LEU A 125 17.61 3.03 14.84
CA LEU A 125 17.43 3.45 13.45
C LEU A 125 17.02 2.29 12.56
N ARG A 126 17.72 1.16 12.66
CA ARG A 126 17.43 -0.04 11.86
C ARG A 126 16.02 -0.55 12.13
N GLN A 127 15.65 -0.75 13.39
CA GLN A 127 14.31 -1.20 13.77
C GLN A 127 13.21 -0.24 13.30
N THR A 128 13.42 1.06 13.44
CA THR A 128 12.46 2.08 13.04
C THR A 128 12.21 2.07 11.52
N LEU A 129 13.28 1.93 10.73
CA LEU A 129 13.19 1.88 9.27
C LEU A 129 12.63 0.54 8.76
N GLU A 130 13.03 -0.58 9.33
CA GLU A 130 12.49 -1.91 8.99
C GLU A 130 10.97 -1.98 9.25
N HIS A 131 10.54 -1.49 10.41
CA HIS A 131 9.11 -1.45 10.74
C HIS A 131 8.33 -0.57 9.75
N GLN A 132 8.89 0.57 9.35
CA GLN A 132 8.26 1.44 8.37
C GLN A 132 8.13 0.78 6.99
N LEU A 133 9.18 0.08 6.54
CA LEU A 133 9.17 -0.64 5.27
C LEU A 133 8.13 -1.77 5.29
N ALA A 134 8.07 -2.53 6.38
CA ALA A 134 7.07 -3.58 6.57
C ALA A 134 5.63 -3.04 6.57
N GLU A 135 5.37 -1.93 7.25
CA GLU A 135 4.04 -1.28 7.22
C GLU A 135 3.64 -0.79 5.82
N ARG A 136 4.59 -0.21 5.07
CA ARG A 136 4.33 0.24 3.69
C ARG A 136 4.01 -0.94 2.78
N GLU A 137 4.78 -2.01 2.87
CA GLU A 137 4.56 -3.21 2.05
C GLU A 137 3.23 -3.89 2.40
N LEU A 138 2.89 -3.96 3.70
CA LEU A 138 1.59 -4.48 4.13
C LEU A 138 0.42 -3.67 3.54
N LYS A 139 0.48 -2.35 3.59
CA LYS A 139 -0.54 -1.48 2.99
C LYS A 139 -0.66 -1.68 1.48
N ARG A 140 0.48 -1.77 0.79
CA ARG A 140 0.53 -2.04 -0.65
C ARG A 140 -0.13 -3.37 -1.01
N LEU A 141 0.21 -4.44 -0.27
CA LEU A 141 -0.38 -5.77 -0.48
C LEU A 141 -1.88 -5.77 -0.20
N GLN A 142 -2.33 -5.10 0.86
CA GLN A 142 -3.76 -4.94 1.15
C GLN A 142 -4.52 -4.25 0.01
N GLN A 143 -3.95 -3.18 -0.54
CA GLN A 143 -4.54 -2.48 -1.67
C GLN A 143 -4.62 -3.37 -2.92
N LEU A 144 -3.55 -4.08 -3.24
CA LEU A 144 -3.51 -5.01 -4.36
C LEU A 144 -4.56 -6.13 -4.23
N VAL A 145 -4.68 -6.71 -3.03
CA VAL A 145 -5.70 -7.74 -2.73
C VAL A 145 -7.11 -7.19 -2.93
N LEU A 146 -7.37 -5.96 -2.49
CA LEU A 146 -8.66 -5.31 -2.67
C LEU A 146 -9.00 -5.13 -4.16
N GLU A 147 -8.06 -4.65 -4.95
CA GLU A 147 -8.22 -4.47 -6.40
C GLU A 147 -8.48 -5.81 -7.12
N GLN A 148 -7.68 -6.83 -6.80
CA GLN A 148 -7.89 -8.17 -7.37
C GLN A 148 -9.25 -8.76 -7.01
N ASN A 149 -9.71 -8.60 -5.76
CA ASN A 149 -11.03 -9.06 -5.35
C ASN A 149 -12.16 -8.34 -6.10
N GLN A 150 -12.03 -7.04 -6.36
CA GLN A 150 -13.00 -6.29 -7.15
C GLN A 150 -13.04 -6.78 -8.60
N GLN A 151 -11.89 -7.00 -9.22
CA GLN A 151 -11.79 -7.55 -10.58
C GLN A 151 -12.40 -8.96 -10.68
N LEU A 152 -12.09 -9.81 -9.68
CA LEU A 152 -12.63 -11.18 -9.63
C LEU A 152 -14.15 -11.18 -9.51
N LYS A 153 -14.72 -10.34 -8.66
CA LYS A 153 -16.18 -10.18 -8.51
C LYS A 153 -16.84 -9.71 -9.81
N ALA A 154 -16.24 -8.73 -10.48
CA ALA A 154 -16.74 -8.25 -11.77
C ALA A 154 -16.69 -9.34 -12.87
N SER A 155 -15.59 -10.10 -12.93
CA SER A 155 -15.44 -11.23 -13.86
C SER A 155 -16.46 -12.34 -13.58
N ASN A 156 -16.64 -12.72 -12.32
CA ASN A 156 -17.65 -13.73 -11.95
C ASN A 156 -19.06 -13.31 -12.33
N ALA A 157 -19.46 -12.07 -12.04
CA ALA A 157 -20.77 -11.55 -12.43
C ALA A 157 -20.96 -11.50 -13.96
N SER A 158 -19.90 -11.30 -14.73
CA SER A 158 -19.93 -11.39 -16.19
C SER A 158 -20.11 -12.82 -16.67
N LEU A 159 -19.34 -13.76 -16.08
CA LEU A 159 -19.46 -15.19 -16.36
C LEU A 159 -20.85 -15.74 -16.06
N GLU A 160 -21.42 -15.41 -14.91
CA GLU A 160 -22.78 -15.82 -14.53
C GLU A 160 -23.82 -15.36 -15.55
N ARG A 161 -23.72 -14.10 -16.01
CA ARG A 161 -24.61 -13.60 -17.08
C ARG A 161 -24.43 -14.34 -18.40
N HIS A 162 -23.20 -14.67 -18.76
CA HIS A 162 -22.90 -15.43 -19.99
C HIS A 162 -23.46 -16.85 -19.90
N VAL A 163 -23.26 -17.52 -18.77
CA VAL A 163 -23.81 -18.86 -18.52
C VAL A 163 -25.34 -18.84 -18.60
N ALA A 164 -25.99 -17.87 -17.95
CA ALA A 164 -27.43 -17.73 -17.98
C ALA A 164 -27.98 -17.54 -19.43
N SER A 165 -27.33 -16.66 -20.21
CA SER A 165 -27.68 -16.43 -21.61
C SER A 165 -27.55 -17.71 -22.46
N ARG A 166 -26.41 -18.40 -22.33
CA ARG A 166 -26.15 -19.64 -23.09
C ARG A 166 -27.08 -20.77 -22.68
N THR A 167 -27.45 -20.86 -21.41
CA THR A 167 -28.43 -21.86 -20.94
C THR A 167 -29.80 -21.58 -21.52
N ALA A 168 -30.23 -20.33 -21.57
CA ALA A 168 -31.51 -19.96 -22.21
C ALA A 168 -31.53 -20.26 -23.72
N GLU A 169 -30.44 -19.95 -24.45
CA GLU A 169 -30.31 -20.29 -25.87
C GLU A 169 -30.38 -21.80 -26.12
N LEU A 170 -29.69 -22.59 -25.28
CA LEU A 170 -29.70 -24.05 -25.38
C LEU A 170 -31.13 -24.62 -25.13
N GLN A 171 -31.83 -24.10 -24.13
CA GLN A 171 -33.20 -24.51 -23.82
C GLN A 171 -34.14 -24.21 -25.00
N GLN A 172 -34.05 -23.00 -25.56
CA GLN A 172 -34.85 -22.63 -26.74
C GLN A 172 -34.57 -23.53 -27.94
N THR A 173 -33.31 -23.92 -28.17
CA THR A 173 -32.92 -24.82 -29.26
C THR A 173 -33.44 -26.24 -29.01
N ALA A 174 -33.41 -26.72 -27.78
CA ALA A 174 -33.99 -28.02 -27.40
C ALA A 174 -35.49 -28.04 -27.61
N ASP A 175 -36.22 -27.02 -27.17
CA ASP A 175 -37.68 -26.91 -27.35
C ASP A 175 -38.05 -26.88 -28.82
N MET A 176 -37.31 -26.16 -29.69
CA MET A 176 -37.51 -26.16 -31.13
C MET A 176 -37.25 -27.55 -31.78
N LEU A 177 -36.22 -28.25 -31.31
CA LEU A 177 -35.86 -29.57 -31.78
C LEU A 177 -36.96 -30.59 -31.44
N ASP A 178 -37.50 -30.54 -30.22
CA ASP A 178 -38.60 -31.39 -29.78
C ASP A 178 -39.88 -31.16 -30.62
N LEU A 179 -40.22 -29.90 -30.89
CA LEU A 179 -41.33 -29.55 -31.77
C LEU A 179 -41.15 -30.13 -33.19
N ALA A 180 -39.97 -29.93 -33.78
CA ALA A 180 -39.67 -30.45 -35.12
C ALA A 180 -39.71 -31.99 -35.16
N TYR A 181 -39.27 -32.65 -34.10
CA TYR A 181 -39.32 -34.10 -33.96
C TYR A 181 -40.78 -34.62 -33.91
N GLU A 182 -41.66 -34.02 -33.15
CA GLU A 182 -43.07 -34.39 -33.07
C GLU A 182 -43.83 -34.13 -34.42
N GLU A 183 -43.51 -33.02 -35.09
CA GLU A 183 -44.05 -32.77 -36.45
C GLU A 183 -43.59 -33.82 -37.45
N LEU A 184 -42.34 -34.21 -37.46
CA LEU A 184 -41.79 -35.27 -38.32
C LEU A 184 -42.45 -36.62 -38.03
N LYS A 185 -42.60 -36.98 -36.77
CA LYS A 185 -43.26 -38.22 -36.33
C LYS A 185 -44.71 -38.26 -36.76
N HIS A 186 -45.45 -37.15 -36.62
CA HIS A 186 -46.85 -37.09 -37.09
C HIS A 186 -46.96 -37.23 -38.59
N SER A 187 -46.10 -36.58 -39.36
CA SER A 187 -46.05 -36.71 -40.83
C SER A 187 -45.69 -38.11 -41.25
N TYR A 188 -44.75 -38.79 -40.55
CA TYR A 188 -44.44 -40.21 -40.88
C TYR A 188 -45.57 -41.16 -40.58
N VAL A 189 -46.29 -41.00 -39.47
CA VAL A 189 -47.47 -41.80 -39.13
C VAL A 189 -48.59 -41.62 -40.20
N THR A 190 -48.87 -40.38 -40.55
CA THR A 190 -49.88 -40.06 -41.57
C THR A 190 -49.54 -40.66 -42.94
N ALA A 191 -48.26 -40.54 -43.33
CA ALA A 191 -47.79 -41.16 -44.60
C ALA A 191 -47.95 -42.70 -44.60
N THR A 192 -47.60 -43.36 -43.50
CA THR A 192 -47.73 -44.81 -43.37
C THR A 192 -49.21 -45.28 -43.37
N GLU A 193 -50.14 -44.54 -42.78
CA GLU A 193 -51.56 -44.80 -42.82
C GLU A 193 -52.11 -44.64 -44.24
N VAL A 194 -51.75 -43.59 -44.97
CA VAL A 194 -52.17 -43.40 -46.37
C VAL A 194 -51.65 -44.50 -47.28
N PHE A 195 -50.38 -44.93 -47.12
CA PHE A 195 -49.79 -46.04 -47.85
C PHE A 195 -50.54 -47.36 -47.58
N SER A 196 -50.93 -47.63 -46.34
CA SER A 196 -51.69 -48.81 -45.93
C SER A 196 -53.05 -48.81 -46.54
N LEU A 197 -53.78 -47.70 -46.58
CA LEU A 197 -55.08 -47.53 -47.22
C LEU A 197 -55.01 -47.76 -48.74
N LEU A 198 -53.98 -47.20 -49.39
CA LEU A 198 -53.75 -47.37 -50.82
C LEU A 198 -53.39 -48.82 -51.19
N ALA A 199 -52.67 -49.54 -50.35
CA ALA A 199 -52.37 -50.96 -50.55
C ALA A 199 -53.60 -51.84 -50.44
N ASN A 200 -54.55 -51.55 -49.54
CA ASN A 200 -55.79 -52.25 -49.36
C ASN A 200 -56.86 -52.00 -50.47
N LEU A 201 -56.72 -50.89 -51.19
CA LEU A 201 -57.63 -50.59 -52.35
C LEU A 201 -57.25 -51.29 -53.66
N ARG A 202 -56.10 -51.98 -53.69
CA ARG A 202 -55.55 -52.67 -54.87
C ARG A 202 -55.86 -54.22 -54.88
N LEU A 203 -56.56 -54.70 -53.89
CA LEU A 203 -57.09 -56.06 -53.79
C LEU A 203 -58.59 -56.03 -54.07
#